data_3614dfabdf7c790f09a82379ec48e13d
#
_entry.id   3614dfabdf7c790f09a82379ec48e13d
#
_cell.length_a   1.000
_cell.length_b   1.000
_cell.length_c   1.000
_cell.angle_alpha   90.00
_cell.angle_beta   90.00
_cell.angle_gamma   90.00
#
_symmetry.space_group_name_H-M   'P 1'
#
loop_
_entity.id
_entity.type
_entity.pdbx_description
1 polymer ?
#
loop_
_entity_poly.entity_id
_entity_poly.type
_entity_poly.pdbx_seq_one_letter_code
_entity_poly.pdbx_strand_id
1 'polypeptide(L)'
;MLRLLKIDLIKLSNYRAFWVLNILYGLLIVSIPISVMEFLKWLKIQGADFDNFDPLKIPVLYFPDIWQNIAYVYTFLKFFLAIVVVISISNEYTYKTIRQNVIDGLSRVDFIKSKLATILLLSIGSTLLVFMTGLLTGLIYTPDVEIGEMFQGIQFVFGYFLDLFAYLVLAFLLTVLLKRSALTVFILLLFSPIEYAITGNLPEALEFLIPYFPLHAINALITFPFKKYWFQEIQDYVALEAVAVVFAYIALYIYAIKAKLTKSDL
;
A
#
# COMPACT_ATOMS: atom_id res chain seq x y z
N MET A 1 -25.43 2.21 -3.03
CA MET A 1 -23.96 2.20 -2.92
C MET A 1 -23.27 2.97 -4.04
N LEU A 2 -23.52 2.68 -5.31
CA LEU A 2 -22.93 3.40 -6.46
C LEU A 2 -23.18 4.93 -6.44
N ARG A 3 -24.38 5.38 -6.01
CA ARG A 3 -24.69 6.81 -5.89
C ARG A 3 -23.77 7.51 -4.87
N LEU A 4 -23.51 6.89 -3.73
CA LEU A 4 -22.66 7.45 -2.68
C LEU A 4 -21.19 7.52 -3.12
N LEU A 5 -20.71 6.45 -3.78
CA LEU A 5 -19.38 6.43 -4.38
C LEU A 5 -19.22 7.53 -5.43
N LYS A 6 -20.23 7.73 -6.30
CA LYS A 6 -20.20 8.81 -7.29
C LYS A 6 -20.09 10.19 -6.64
N ILE A 7 -20.83 10.43 -5.57
CA ILE A 7 -20.77 11.70 -4.82
C ILE A 7 -19.36 11.91 -4.22
N ASP A 8 -18.78 10.86 -3.62
CA ASP A 8 -17.43 10.93 -3.06
C ASP A 8 -16.38 11.20 -4.15
N LEU A 9 -16.47 10.53 -5.28
CA LEU A 9 -15.56 10.76 -6.40
C LEU A 9 -15.68 12.17 -6.99
N ILE A 10 -16.90 12.73 -7.09
CA ILE A 10 -17.10 14.12 -7.52
C ILE A 10 -16.45 15.09 -6.52
N LYS A 11 -16.59 14.86 -5.21
CA LYS A 11 -15.93 15.67 -4.19
C LYS A 11 -14.41 15.61 -4.32
N LEU A 12 -13.85 14.40 -4.49
CA LEU A 12 -12.41 14.18 -4.64
C LEU A 12 -11.86 14.79 -5.93
N SER A 13 -12.55 14.61 -7.07
CA SER A 13 -12.10 15.13 -8.36
C SER A 13 -12.05 16.66 -8.43
N ASN A 14 -12.85 17.34 -7.60
CA ASN A 14 -12.81 18.80 -7.47
C ASN A 14 -11.70 19.30 -6.54
N TYR A 15 -10.97 18.39 -5.89
CA TYR A 15 -9.91 18.74 -4.95
C TYR A 15 -8.53 18.64 -5.61
N ARG A 16 -7.80 19.75 -5.72
CA ARG A 16 -6.52 19.80 -6.43
C ARG A 16 -5.48 18.83 -5.87
N ALA A 17 -5.41 18.67 -4.55
CA ALA A 17 -4.46 17.74 -3.92
C ALA A 17 -4.71 16.28 -4.30
N PHE A 18 -5.95 15.90 -4.60
CA PHE A 18 -6.27 14.56 -5.11
C PHE A 18 -5.53 14.27 -6.42
N TRP A 19 -5.62 15.19 -7.39
CA TRP A 19 -4.94 15.03 -8.68
C TRP A 19 -3.42 15.07 -8.56
N VAL A 20 -2.89 16.04 -7.80
CA VAL A 20 -1.43 16.15 -7.59
C VAL A 20 -0.86 14.87 -7.00
N LEU A 21 -1.47 14.34 -5.93
CA LEU A 21 -0.97 13.14 -5.26
C LEU A 21 -1.11 11.89 -6.12
N ASN A 22 -2.24 11.72 -6.83
CA ASN A 22 -2.43 10.55 -7.70
C ASN A 22 -1.54 10.60 -8.95
N ILE A 23 -1.33 11.77 -9.55
CA ILE A 23 -0.42 11.93 -10.70
C ILE A 23 1.02 11.66 -10.25
N LEU A 24 1.46 12.26 -9.14
CA LEU A 24 2.79 12.02 -8.58
C LEU A 24 3.00 10.54 -8.26
N TYR A 25 2.01 9.91 -7.63
CA TYR A 25 2.02 8.49 -7.35
C TYR A 25 2.16 7.64 -8.62
N GLY A 26 1.36 7.92 -9.65
CA GLY A 26 1.41 7.21 -10.93
C GLY A 26 2.75 7.42 -11.67
N LEU A 27 3.28 8.65 -11.65
CA LEU A 27 4.59 8.94 -12.22
C LEU A 27 5.71 8.16 -11.50
N LEU A 28 5.67 8.07 -10.18
CA LEU A 28 6.65 7.28 -9.41
C LEU A 28 6.58 5.79 -9.77
N ILE A 29 5.38 5.20 -9.86
CA ILE A 29 5.21 3.80 -10.26
C ILE A 29 5.85 3.54 -11.62
N VAL A 30 5.61 4.40 -12.61
CA VAL A 30 6.14 4.19 -13.98
C VAL A 30 7.64 4.51 -14.06
N SER A 31 8.13 5.49 -13.31
CA SER A 31 9.53 5.93 -13.39
C SER A 31 10.51 5.01 -12.65
N ILE A 32 10.09 4.33 -11.59
CA ILE A 32 10.99 3.50 -10.76
C ILE A 32 11.67 2.39 -11.57
N PRO A 33 10.98 1.52 -12.35
CA PRO A 33 11.65 0.47 -13.12
C PRO A 33 12.64 1.04 -14.13
N ILE A 34 12.28 2.14 -14.81
CA ILE A 34 13.13 2.82 -15.77
C ILE A 34 14.40 3.34 -15.05
N SER A 35 14.23 3.99 -13.90
CA SER A 35 15.34 4.51 -13.10
C SER A 35 16.27 3.41 -12.60
N VAL A 36 15.73 2.26 -12.21
CA VAL A 36 16.52 1.09 -11.79
C VAL A 36 17.39 0.59 -12.93
N MET A 37 16.84 0.44 -14.14
CA MET A 37 17.62 -0.02 -15.30
C MET A 37 18.68 0.98 -15.74
N GLU A 38 18.35 2.27 -15.75
CA GLU A 38 19.33 3.31 -16.07
C GLU A 38 20.45 3.40 -15.02
N PHE A 39 20.13 3.18 -13.75
CA PHE A 39 21.12 3.09 -12.68
C PHE A 39 22.06 1.86 -12.86
N LEU A 40 21.51 0.68 -13.20
CA LEU A 40 22.33 -0.51 -13.48
C LEU A 40 23.24 -0.31 -14.69
N LYS A 41 22.75 0.32 -15.76
CA LYS A 41 23.57 0.69 -16.93
C LYS A 41 24.69 1.66 -16.54
N TRP A 42 24.38 2.68 -15.74
CA TRP A 42 25.37 3.64 -15.25
C TRP A 42 26.45 2.98 -14.41
N LEU A 43 26.09 2.06 -13.50
CA LEU A 43 27.04 1.28 -12.71
C LEU A 43 28.01 0.49 -13.61
N LYS A 44 27.49 -0.16 -14.65
CA LYS A 44 28.31 -0.89 -15.62
C LYS A 44 29.30 0.03 -16.35
N ILE A 45 28.87 1.23 -16.78
CA ILE A 45 29.72 2.22 -17.46
C ILE A 45 30.83 2.73 -16.53
N GLN A 46 30.54 2.88 -15.22
CA GLN A 46 31.52 3.32 -14.23
C GLN A 46 32.55 2.22 -13.88
N GLY A 47 32.44 1.05 -14.49
CA GLY A 47 33.34 -0.07 -14.22
C GLY A 47 33.14 -0.69 -12.85
N ALA A 48 31.95 -0.59 -12.29
CA ALA A 48 31.58 -1.30 -11.08
C ALA A 48 31.64 -2.80 -11.39
N ASP A 49 32.76 -3.43 -11.02
CA ASP A 49 33.00 -4.85 -11.15
C ASP A 49 32.66 -5.51 -9.80
N PHE A 50 31.52 -6.14 -9.75
CA PHE A 50 31.13 -6.97 -8.59
C PHE A 50 31.72 -8.37 -8.80
N ASP A 51 33.03 -8.55 -8.60
CA ASP A 51 33.73 -9.82 -8.76
C ASP A 51 33.47 -10.49 -10.13
N ASN A 52 33.60 -9.75 -11.26
CA ASN A 52 33.26 -10.15 -12.63
C ASN A 52 31.75 -10.37 -12.89
N PHE A 53 30.88 -9.89 -12.02
CA PHE A 53 29.44 -9.99 -12.22
C PHE A 53 28.87 -8.76 -12.94
N ASP A 54 28.28 -8.94 -14.12
CA ASP A 54 27.64 -7.86 -14.88
C ASP A 54 26.37 -7.38 -14.16
N PRO A 55 26.30 -6.11 -13.71
CA PRO A 55 25.10 -5.56 -13.03
C PRO A 55 23.80 -5.72 -13.80
N LEU A 56 23.89 -5.75 -15.15
CA LEU A 56 22.70 -5.92 -16.01
C LEU A 56 22.15 -7.35 -16.01
N LYS A 57 22.93 -8.31 -15.52
CA LYS A 57 22.48 -9.71 -15.38
C LYS A 57 21.74 -9.98 -14.09
N ILE A 58 21.64 -9.00 -13.17
CA ILE A 58 20.84 -9.14 -11.97
C ILE A 58 19.36 -9.11 -12.37
N PRO A 59 18.58 -10.18 -12.15
CA PRO A 59 17.23 -10.32 -12.68
C PRO A 59 16.18 -9.55 -11.84
N VAL A 60 16.51 -8.31 -11.42
CA VAL A 60 15.64 -7.50 -10.56
C VAL A 60 14.29 -7.20 -11.22
N LEU A 61 14.30 -7.01 -12.55
CA LEU A 61 13.13 -6.65 -13.34
C LEU A 61 12.72 -7.76 -14.33
N TYR A 62 13.19 -8.99 -14.11
CA TYR A 62 12.90 -10.15 -14.97
C TYR A 62 11.79 -11.01 -14.35
N PHE A 63 11.02 -11.70 -15.19
CA PHE A 63 10.13 -12.75 -14.72
C PHE A 63 10.93 -13.94 -14.19
N PRO A 64 10.44 -14.59 -13.12
CA PRO A 64 9.23 -14.29 -12.33
C PRO A 64 9.47 -13.27 -11.18
N ASP A 65 10.71 -12.91 -10.88
CA ASP A 65 11.12 -12.15 -9.69
C ASP A 65 10.50 -10.75 -9.64
N ILE A 66 10.20 -10.19 -10.81
CA ILE A 66 9.66 -8.83 -10.93
C ILE A 66 8.41 -8.60 -10.07
N TRP A 67 7.54 -9.60 -9.93
CA TRP A 67 6.28 -9.44 -9.18
C TRP A 67 6.53 -9.12 -7.71
N GLN A 68 7.44 -9.85 -7.06
CA GLN A 68 7.81 -9.59 -5.67
C GLN A 68 8.59 -8.29 -5.54
N ASN A 69 9.56 -8.05 -6.42
CA ASN A 69 10.44 -6.90 -6.38
C ASN A 69 9.68 -5.58 -6.49
N ILE A 70 8.82 -5.44 -7.51
CA ILE A 70 8.04 -4.22 -7.69
C ILE A 70 6.95 -4.07 -6.62
N ALA A 71 6.27 -5.17 -6.27
CA ALA A 71 5.27 -5.12 -5.22
C ALA A 71 5.89 -4.60 -3.91
N TYR A 72 7.08 -5.10 -3.52
CA TYR A 72 7.80 -4.65 -2.34
C TYR A 72 8.16 -3.15 -2.42
N VAL A 73 8.78 -2.71 -3.52
CA VAL A 73 9.19 -1.31 -3.68
C VAL A 73 7.98 -0.37 -3.63
N TYR A 74 6.86 -0.77 -4.22
CA TYR A 74 5.67 0.06 -4.27
C TYR A 74 4.89 0.12 -2.96
N THR A 75 5.14 -0.79 -2.00
CA THR A 75 4.57 -0.65 -0.66
C THR A 75 4.97 0.68 0.01
N PHE A 76 6.15 1.22 -0.29
CA PHE A 76 6.59 2.52 0.23
C PHE A 76 5.78 3.70 -0.32
N LEU A 77 5.18 3.54 -1.50
CA LEU A 77 4.39 4.58 -2.14
C LEU A 77 2.95 4.67 -1.60
N LYS A 78 2.48 3.67 -0.84
CA LYS A 78 1.12 3.64 -0.26
C LYS A 78 0.78 4.89 0.56
N PHE A 79 1.81 5.55 1.10
CA PHE A 79 1.66 6.77 1.88
C PHE A 79 1.00 7.92 1.09
N PHE A 80 1.27 8.06 -0.21
CA PHE A 80 0.63 9.06 -1.06
C PHE A 80 -0.89 8.87 -1.13
N LEU A 81 -1.33 7.63 -1.31
CA LEU A 81 -2.77 7.30 -1.35
C LEU A 81 -3.41 7.41 0.03
N ALA A 82 -2.67 7.12 1.10
CA ALA A 82 -3.14 7.34 2.47
C ALA A 82 -3.41 8.83 2.74
N ILE A 83 -2.57 9.75 2.26
CA ILE A 83 -2.82 11.19 2.36
C ILE A 83 -4.12 11.57 1.65
N VAL A 84 -4.40 11.00 0.47
CA VAL A 84 -5.67 11.22 -0.25
C VAL A 84 -6.86 10.81 0.61
N VAL A 85 -6.80 9.62 1.22
CA VAL A 85 -7.85 9.10 2.11
C VAL A 85 -8.02 10.01 3.35
N VAL A 86 -6.91 10.38 3.99
CA VAL A 86 -6.90 11.27 5.16
C VAL A 86 -7.56 12.62 4.83
N ILE A 87 -7.19 13.25 3.72
CA ILE A 87 -7.78 14.52 3.26
C ILE A 87 -9.27 14.35 2.99
N SER A 88 -9.66 13.30 2.26
CA SER A 88 -11.06 13.01 1.94
C SER A 88 -11.94 12.94 3.19
N ILE A 89 -11.45 12.30 4.24
CA ILE A 89 -12.21 12.08 5.46
C ILE A 89 -12.14 13.27 6.39
N SER A 90 -10.96 13.88 6.58
CA SER A 90 -10.79 15.05 7.46
C SER A 90 -11.56 16.26 6.96
N ASN A 91 -11.71 16.43 5.65
CA ASN A 91 -12.52 17.49 5.06
C ASN A 91 -14.00 17.36 5.45
N GLU A 92 -14.53 16.14 5.57
CA GLU A 92 -15.90 15.90 6.02
C GLU A 92 -16.12 16.39 7.47
N TYR A 93 -15.08 16.32 8.31
CA TYR A 93 -15.13 16.89 9.68
C TYR A 93 -14.96 18.42 9.66
N THR A 94 -13.99 18.92 8.89
CA THR A 94 -13.66 20.35 8.81
C THR A 94 -14.85 21.18 8.30
N TYR A 95 -15.49 20.69 7.24
CA TYR A 95 -16.65 21.35 6.63
C TYR A 95 -17.99 20.90 7.22
N LYS A 96 -17.97 20.07 8.28
CA LYS A 96 -19.18 19.55 8.97
C LYS A 96 -20.16 18.83 8.03
N THR A 97 -19.68 18.32 6.90
CA THR A 97 -20.52 17.66 5.89
C THR A 97 -21.04 16.30 6.37
N ILE A 98 -20.37 15.63 7.31
CA ILE A 98 -20.90 14.41 7.95
C ILE A 98 -22.22 14.74 8.66
N ARG A 99 -22.27 15.86 9.41
CA ARG A 99 -23.49 16.30 10.13
C ARG A 99 -24.61 16.63 9.13
N GLN A 100 -24.28 17.36 8.07
CA GLN A 100 -25.24 17.71 7.03
C GLN A 100 -25.83 16.45 6.36
N ASN A 101 -24.97 15.50 5.99
CA ASN A 101 -25.40 14.24 5.38
C ASN A 101 -26.37 13.45 6.29
N VAL A 102 -26.15 13.47 7.62
CA VAL A 102 -27.06 12.80 8.57
C VAL A 102 -28.40 13.54 8.67
N ILE A 103 -28.42 14.88 8.64
CA ILE A 103 -29.63 15.69 8.59
C ILE A 103 -30.43 15.38 7.31
N ASP A 104 -29.73 15.21 6.18
CA ASP A 104 -30.30 14.88 4.88
C ASP A 104 -30.73 13.38 4.77
N GLY A 105 -30.68 12.62 5.88
CA GLY A 105 -31.18 11.25 5.97
C GLY A 105 -30.17 10.15 5.64
N LEU A 106 -28.88 10.47 5.44
CA LEU A 106 -27.83 9.47 5.26
C LEU A 106 -27.46 8.83 6.60
N SER A 107 -27.41 7.49 6.66
CA SER A 107 -26.97 6.80 7.86
C SER A 107 -25.46 6.91 8.02
N ARG A 108 -24.96 6.82 9.28
CA ARG A 108 -23.51 6.76 9.57
C ARG A 108 -22.84 5.55 8.92
N VAL A 109 -23.60 4.47 8.77
CA VAL A 109 -23.14 3.25 8.08
C VAL A 109 -22.96 3.49 6.58
N ASP A 110 -23.83 4.27 5.96
CA ASP A 110 -23.70 4.62 4.55
C ASP A 110 -22.46 5.49 4.29
N PHE A 111 -22.13 6.39 5.22
CA PHE A 111 -20.87 7.12 5.17
C PHE A 111 -19.65 6.17 5.20
N ILE A 112 -19.61 5.20 6.15
CA ILE A 112 -18.53 4.21 6.22
C ILE A 112 -18.43 3.43 4.91
N LYS A 113 -19.55 2.91 4.40
CA LYS A 113 -19.59 2.16 3.14
C LYS A 113 -19.10 2.97 1.95
N SER A 114 -19.43 4.27 1.88
CA SER A 114 -18.96 5.16 0.83
C SER A 114 -17.45 5.31 0.87
N LYS A 115 -16.87 5.59 2.05
CA LYS A 115 -15.43 5.75 2.19
C LYS A 115 -14.66 4.45 1.95
N LEU A 116 -15.18 3.30 2.43
CA LEU A 116 -14.58 1.99 2.12
C LEU A 116 -14.64 1.67 0.61
N ALA A 117 -15.72 2.04 -0.07
CA ALA A 117 -15.81 1.86 -1.53
C ALA A 117 -14.79 2.73 -2.28
N THR A 118 -14.55 3.95 -1.81
CA THR A 118 -13.51 4.83 -2.37
C THR A 118 -12.10 4.26 -2.12
N ILE A 119 -11.83 3.76 -0.91
CA ILE A 119 -10.57 3.09 -0.57
C ILE A 119 -10.37 1.86 -1.45
N LEU A 120 -11.39 1.02 -1.60
CA LEU A 120 -11.35 -0.16 -2.47
C LEU A 120 -11.04 0.21 -3.92
N LEU A 121 -11.69 1.25 -4.45
CA LEU A 121 -11.45 1.74 -5.81
C LEU A 121 -9.99 2.23 -6.00
N LEU A 122 -9.47 2.99 -5.05
CA LEU A 122 -8.06 3.44 -5.07
C LEU A 122 -7.11 2.25 -5.02
N SER A 123 -7.38 1.25 -4.17
CA SER A 123 -6.55 0.04 -4.05
C SER A 123 -6.57 -0.80 -5.32
N ILE A 124 -7.75 -1.02 -5.91
CA ILE A 124 -7.87 -1.75 -7.19
C ILE A 124 -7.16 -0.99 -8.31
N GLY A 125 -7.40 0.32 -8.44
CA GLY A 125 -6.76 1.14 -9.46
C GLY A 125 -5.23 1.14 -9.36
N SER A 126 -4.71 1.26 -8.14
CA SER A 126 -3.28 1.16 -7.87
C SER A 126 -2.72 -0.23 -8.21
N THR A 127 -3.40 -1.30 -7.79
CA THR A 127 -2.97 -2.68 -8.07
C THR A 127 -2.95 -2.97 -9.56
N LEU A 128 -3.94 -2.50 -10.31
CA LEU A 128 -3.95 -2.61 -11.77
C LEU A 128 -2.77 -1.86 -12.41
N LEU A 129 -2.46 -0.67 -11.90
CA LEU A 129 -1.31 0.10 -12.39
C LEU A 129 0.01 -0.63 -12.11
N VAL A 130 0.18 -1.19 -10.91
CA VAL A 130 1.34 -2.01 -10.53
C VAL A 130 1.44 -3.25 -11.41
N PHE A 131 0.34 -3.98 -11.61
CA PHE A 131 0.28 -5.14 -12.48
C PHE A 131 0.69 -4.79 -13.92
N MET A 132 0.12 -3.75 -14.50
CA MET A 132 0.47 -3.31 -15.86
C MET A 132 1.93 -2.87 -15.98
N THR A 133 2.43 -2.13 -15.01
CA THR A 133 3.85 -1.71 -14.98
C THR A 133 4.77 -2.92 -14.87
N GLY A 134 4.47 -3.89 -14.00
CA GLY A 134 5.25 -5.12 -13.86
C GLY A 134 5.23 -5.97 -15.13
N LEU A 135 4.05 -6.14 -15.73
CA LEU A 135 3.88 -6.87 -16.95
C LEU A 135 4.71 -6.26 -18.10
N LEU A 136 4.55 -4.95 -18.34
CA LEU A 136 5.26 -4.24 -19.40
C LEU A 136 6.79 -4.26 -19.17
N THR A 137 7.22 -4.01 -17.95
CA THR A 137 8.64 -4.02 -17.58
C THR A 137 9.24 -5.42 -17.75
N GLY A 138 8.57 -6.45 -17.25
CA GLY A 138 9.02 -7.83 -17.41
C GLY A 138 9.13 -8.24 -18.87
N LEU A 139 8.15 -7.88 -19.72
CA LEU A 139 8.20 -8.14 -21.17
C LEU A 139 9.34 -7.42 -21.88
N ILE A 140 9.72 -6.23 -21.44
CA ILE A 140 10.79 -5.42 -22.05
C ILE A 140 12.18 -5.96 -21.68
N TYR A 141 12.36 -6.40 -20.43
CA TYR A 141 13.68 -6.68 -19.90
C TYR A 141 14.02 -8.17 -19.75
N THR A 142 13.01 -9.07 -19.68
CA THR A 142 13.28 -10.52 -19.58
C THR A 142 13.79 -11.07 -20.91
N PRO A 143 14.99 -11.67 -20.97
CA PRO A 143 15.42 -12.44 -22.12
C PRO A 143 14.53 -13.69 -22.23
N ASP A 144 14.12 -14.07 -23.45
CA ASP A 144 13.43 -15.33 -23.75
C ASP A 144 12.24 -15.64 -22.83
N VAL A 145 11.20 -14.78 -22.89
CA VAL A 145 10.01 -14.89 -22.03
C VAL A 145 9.24 -16.18 -22.30
N GLU A 146 9.19 -17.08 -21.32
CA GLU A 146 8.29 -18.22 -21.31
C GLU A 146 6.95 -17.87 -20.65
N ILE A 147 5.83 -18.19 -21.33
CA ILE A 147 4.49 -17.88 -20.81
C ILE A 147 4.24 -18.55 -19.45
N GLY A 148 4.82 -19.73 -19.21
CA GLY A 148 4.69 -20.48 -17.96
C GLY A 148 5.36 -19.79 -16.77
N GLU A 149 6.48 -19.09 -16.99
CA GLU A 149 7.21 -18.36 -15.96
C GLU A 149 6.69 -16.95 -15.73
N MET A 150 6.06 -16.35 -16.74
CA MET A 150 5.58 -14.97 -16.72
C MET A 150 4.64 -14.67 -15.54
N PHE A 151 3.82 -15.63 -15.15
CA PHE A 151 2.83 -15.46 -14.07
C PHE A 151 3.24 -16.13 -12.76
N GLN A 152 4.40 -16.76 -12.68
CA GLN A 152 4.92 -17.26 -11.41
C GLN A 152 5.19 -16.06 -10.49
N GLY A 153 4.73 -16.13 -9.22
CA GLY A 153 4.86 -15.03 -8.29
C GLY A 153 3.79 -13.93 -8.38
N ILE A 154 2.82 -14.02 -9.30
CA ILE A 154 1.73 -13.03 -9.44
C ILE A 154 0.93 -12.84 -8.15
N GLN A 155 0.99 -13.79 -7.23
CA GLN A 155 0.40 -13.71 -5.89
C GLN A 155 0.88 -12.47 -5.10
N PHE A 156 2.08 -11.96 -5.40
CA PHE A 156 2.59 -10.74 -4.77
C PHE A 156 1.82 -9.48 -5.20
N VAL A 157 1.18 -9.48 -6.37
CA VAL A 157 0.27 -8.42 -6.80
C VAL A 157 -0.98 -8.41 -5.91
N PHE A 158 -1.48 -9.59 -5.54
CA PHE A 158 -2.57 -9.70 -4.56
C PHE A 158 -2.10 -9.32 -3.15
N GLY A 159 -0.89 -9.73 -2.75
CA GLY A 159 -0.26 -9.28 -1.51
C GLY A 159 -0.17 -7.76 -1.42
N TYR A 160 0.22 -7.09 -2.52
CA TYR A 160 0.24 -5.65 -2.63
C TYR A 160 -1.14 -5.00 -2.48
N PHE A 161 -2.16 -5.59 -3.11
CA PHE A 161 -3.55 -5.14 -2.92
C PHE A 161 -3.97 -5.16 -1.45
N LEU A 162 -3.71 -6.26 -0.75
CA LEU A 162 -4.06 -6.41 0.66
C LEU A 162 -3.26 -5.46 1.56
N ASP A 163 -1.95 -5.32 1.30
CA ASP A 163 -1.07 -4.38 2.01
C ASP A 163 -1.62 -2.94 1.90
N LEU A 164 -1.88 -2.50 0.67
CA LEU A 164 -2.39 -1.17 0.40
C LEU A 164 -3.77 -0.97 1.02
N PHE A 165 -4.71 -1.90 0.80
CA PHE A 165 -6.07 -1.79 1.31
C PHE A 165 -6.10 -1.72 2.85
N ALA A 166 -5.36 -2.60 3.53
CA ALA A 166 -5.26 -2.60 4.99
C ALA A 166 -4.68 -1.28 5.52
N TYR A 167 -3.61 -0.76 4.88
CA TYR A 167 -3.00 0.50 5.27
C TYR A 167 -3.94 1.71 5.06
N LEU A 168 -4.70 1.73 3.98
CA LEU A 168 -5.69 2.79 3.73
C LEU A 168 -6.87 2.72 4.71
N VAL A 169 -7.29 1.52 5.14
CA VAL A 169 -8.33 1.35 6.18
C VAL A 169 -7.79 1.80 7.55
N LEU A 170 -6.51 1.53 7.87
CA LEU A 170 -5.85 2.08 9.05
C LEU A 170 -5.83 3.62 9.01
N ALA A 171 -5.48 4.22 7.86
CA ALA A 171 -5.52 5.67 7.67
C ALA A 171 -6.92 6.24 7.89
N PHE A 172 -7.96 5.54 7.44
CA PHE A 172 -9.34 5.88 7.72
C PHE A 172 -9.64 5.87 9.22
N LEU A 173 -9.28 4.79 9.92
CA LEU A 173 -9.47 4.68 11.38
C LEU A 173 -8.80 5.84 12.11
N LEU A 174 -7.52 6.08 11.84
CA LEU A 174 -6.78 7.17 12.49
C LEU A 174 -7.40 8.54 12.20
N THR A 175 -7.90 8.77 10.98
CA THR A 175 -8.57 10.03 10.65
C THR A 175 -9.87 10.22 11.42
N VAL A 176 -10.66 9.17 11.61
CA VAL A 176 -11.89 9.20 12.41
C VAL A 176 -11.60 9.47 13.89
N LEU A 177 -10.48 8.94 14.40
CA LEU A 177 -10.07 9.16 15.80
C LEU A 177 -9.56 10.58 16.03
N LEU A 178 -8.74 11.11 15.14
CA LEU A 178 -8.00 12.37 15.31
C LEU A 178 -8.74 13.58 14.74
N LYS A 179 -9.59 13.37 13.74
CA LYS A 179 -10.40 14.39 13.05
C LYS A 179 -9.59 15.55 12.42
N ARG A 180 -8.27 15.43 12.32
CA ARG A 180 -7.35 16.48 11.81
C ARG A 180 -6.36 15.85 10.81
N SER A 181 -6.32 16.37 9.58
CA SER A 181 -5.48 15.83 8.51
C SER A 181 -3.98 15.83 8.86
N ALA A 182 -3.45 16.99 9.27
CA ALA A 182 -2.03 17.13 9.56
C ALA A 182 -1.55 16.17 10.66
N LEU A 183 -2.33 16.08 11.76
CA LEU A 183 -2.02 15.19 12.87
C LEU A 183 -2.08 13.71 12.44
N THR A 184 -3.08 13.34 11.62
CA THR A 184 -3.21 11.97 11.13
C THR A 184 -2.04 11.58 10.23
N VAL A 185 -1.65 12.45 9.29
CA VAL A 185 -0.51 12.22 8.41
C VAL A 185 0.79 12.08 9.24
N PHE A 186 0.98 12.94 10.23
CA PHE A 186 2.13 12.88 11.13
C PHE A 186 2.18 11.56 11.91
N ILE A 187 1.05 11.10 12.46
CA ILE A 187 0.98 9.82 13.18
C ILE A 187 1.21 8.65 12.22
N LEU A 188 0.67 8.68 11.00
CA LEU A 188 0.94 7.65 9.99
C LEU A 188 2.44 7.54 9.65
N LEU A 189 3.15 8.66 9.57
CA LEU A 189 4.60 8.67 9.36
C LEU A 189 5.36 8.05 10.54
N LEU A 190 4.93 8.36 11.76
CA LEU A 190 5.58 7.86 12.97
C LEU A 190 5.14 6.44 13.34
N PHE A 191 4.07 5.92 12.76
CA PHE A 191 3.49 4.63 13.17
C PHE A 191 4.49 3.49 12.99
N SER A 192 5.18 3.44 11.85
CA SER A 192 6.21 2.44 11.57
C SER A 192 7.43 2.56 12.52
N PRO A 193 8.10 3.71 12.65
CA PRO A 193 9.21 3.86 13.60
C PRO A 193 8.82 3.51 15.04
N ILE A 194 7.63 3.90 15.49
CA ILE A 194 7.14 3.60 16.84
C ILE A 194 6.91 2.10 17.01
N GLU A 195 6.25 1.44 16.04
CA GLU A 195 6.01 0.01 16.10
C GLU A 195 7.33 -0.78 16.14
N TYR A 196 8.29 -0.43 15.28
CA TYR A 196 9.63 -1.05 15.29
C TYR A 196 10.41 -0.77 16.57
N ALA A 197 10.27 0.41 17.17
CA ALA A 197 10.89 0.70 18.46
C ALA A 197 10.27 -0.14 19.59
N ILE A 198 8.95 -0.35 19.57
CA ILE A 198 8.28 -1.21 20.55
C ILE A 198 8.71 -2.66 20.37
N THR A 199 8.64 -3.19 19.15
CA THR A 199 8.97 -4.60 18.87
C THR A 199 10.43 -4.93 19.08
N GLY A 200 11.35 -4.01 18.77
CA GLY A 200 12.79 -4.18 19.00
C GLY A 200 13.22 -4.12 20.47
N ASN A 201 12.34 -3.70 21.38
CA ASN A 201 12.58 -3.68 22.83
C ASN A 201 11.67 -4.68 23.57
N LEU A 202 11.00 -5.58 22.88
CA LEU A 202 10.21 -6.62 23.53
C LEU A 202 11.14 -7.62 24.25
N PRO A 203 10.75 -8.09 25.45
CA PRO A 203 11.43 -9.22 26.09
C PRO A 203 11.36 -10.46 25.20
N GLU A 204 12.40 -11.32 25.24
CA GLU A 204 12.49 -12.57 24.46
C GLU A 204 11.23 -13.43 24.60
N ALA A 205 10.66 -13.49 25.83
CA ALA A 205 9.44 -14.23 26.11
C ALA A 205 8.19 -13.74 25.30
N LEU A 206 8.22 -12.54 24.73
CA LEU A 206 7.13 -11.93 23.99
C LEU A 206 7.44 -11.73 22.49
N GLU A 207 8.61 -12.13 22.02
CA GLU A 207 9.02 -11.99 20.61
C GLU A 207 8.06 -12.70 19.64
N PHE A 208 7.42 -13.80 20.10
CA PHE A 208 6.40 -14.52 19.30
C PHE A 208 5.21 -13.66 18.91
N LEU A 209 5.01 -12.49 19.56
CA LEU A 209 3.94 -11.55 19.23
C LEU A 209 4.31 -10.61 18.08
N ILE A 210 5.60 -10.46 17.75
CA ILE A 210 6.07 -9.49 16.74
C ILE A 210 5.35 -9.65 15.39
N PRO A 211 5.16 -10.86 14.82
CA PRO A 211 4.47 -11.02 13.54
C PRO A 211 3.01 -10.55 13.55
N TYR A 212 2.41 -10.44 14.74
CA TYR A 212 1.03 -10.04 14.92
C TYR A 212 0.85 -8.53 15.13
N PHE A 213 1.92 -7.75 15.21
CA PHE A 213 1.80 -6.29 15.24
C PHE A 213 1.26 -5.75 13.91
N PRO A 214 0.49 -4.64 13.93
CA PRO A 214 -0.24 -4.16 12.75
C PRO A 214 0.58 -4.02 11.48
N LEU A 215 1.69 -3.30 11.52
CA LEU A 215 2.52 -3.10 10.34
C LEU A 215 3.44 -4.28 10.06
N HIS A 216 3.88 -5.03 11.08
CA HIS A 216 4.62 -6.28 10.87
C HIS A 216 3.77 -7.29 10.11
N ALA A 217 2.49 -7.45 10.47
CA ALA A 217 1.56 -8.32 9.78
C ALA A 217 1.32 -7.88 8.33
N ILE A 218 1.14 -6.58 8.11
CA ILE A 218 0.98 -6.02 6.76
C ILE A 218 2.25 -6.22 5.94
N ASN A 219 3.44 -5.92 6.50
CA ASN A 219 4.71 -6.06 5.80
C ASN A 219 5.11 -7.54 5.58
N ALA A 220 4.57 -8.48 6.36
CA ALA A 220 4.76 -9.92 6.15
C ALA A 220 4.07 -10.47 4.90
N LEU A 221 3.16 -9.71 4.27
CA LEU A 221 2.56 -10.09 2.98
C LEU A 221 3.59 -10.09 1.84
N ILE A 222 4.56 -9.16 1.90
CA ILE A 222 5.60 -9.03 0.89
C ILE A 222 6.94 -8.84 1.60
N THR A 223 7.67 -9.93 1.76
CA THR A 223 8.98 -9.94 2.42
C THR A 223 10.04 -9.27 1.55
N PHE A 224 11.14 -8.83 2.15
CA PHE A 224 12.25 -8.16 1.45
C PHE A 224 12.90 -9.10 0.42
N PRO A 225 12.75 -8.83 -0.89
CA PRO A 225 13.13 -9.78 -1.93
C PRO A 225 14.62 -9.77 -2.28
N PHE A 226 15.30 -8.64 -2.06
CA PHE A 226 16.65 -8.41 -2.63
C PHE A 226 17.75 -9.24 -1.97
N LYS A 227 17.49 -9.89 -0.83
CA LYS A 227 18.41 -10.85 -0.22
C LYS A 227 18.74 -12.03 -1.15
N LYS A 228 17.83 -12.39 -2.05
CA LYS A 228 18.04 -13.43 -3.08
C LYS A 228 19.28 -13.16 -3.93
N TYR A 229 19.55 -11.89 -4.23
CA TYR A 229 20.72 -11.50 -5.06
C TYR A 229 22.05 -11.53 -4.29
N TRP A 230 21.99 -11.78 -2.97
CA TRP A 230 23.15 -12.06 -2.13
C TRP A 230 23.22 -13.52 -1.68
N PHE A 231 22.64 -14.42 -2.50
CA PHE A 231 22.60 -15.86 -2.25
C PHE A 231 21.98 -16.27 -0.92
N GLN A 232 21.06 -15.46 -0.40
CA GLN A 232 20.27 -15.79 0.78
C GLN A 232 18.90 -16.32 0.39
N GLU A 233 18.44 -17.31 1.14
CA GLU A 233 17.09 -17.81 0.98
C GLU A 233 16.05 -16.71 1.35
N ILE A 234 15.01 -16.58 0.53
CA ILE A 234 13.90 -15.68 0.76
C ILE A 234 12.58 -16.46 0.69
N GLN A 235 11.56 -15.88 1.29
CA GLN A 235 10.20 -16.37 1.10
C GLN A 235 9.68 -15.89 -0.27
N ASP A 236 9.40 -16.82 -1.15
CA ASP A 236 8.92 -16.60 -2.52
C ASP A 236 7.40 -16.80 -2.68
N TYR A 237 6.67 -16.77 -1.58
CA TYR A 237 5.23 -16.91 -1.52
C TYR A 237 4.60 -15.94 -0.52
N VAL A 238 3.32 -15.65 -0.70
CA VAL A 238 2.52 -14.89 0.28
C VAL A 238 1.99 -15.85 1.34
N ALA A 239 2.44 -15.69 2.60
CA ALA A 239 2.04 -16.56 3.69
C ALA A 239 0.55 -16.42 4.01
N LEU A 240 -0.18 -17.53 4.02
CA LEU A 240 -1.62 -17.54 4.35
C LEU A 240 -1.90 -17.04 5.78
N GLU A 241 -0.97 -17.27 6.70
CA GLU A 241 -1.05 -16.74 8.06
C GLU A 241 -1.05 -15.20 8.06
N ALA A 242 -0.13 -14.59 7.31
CA ALA A 242 -0.09 -13.13 7.17
C ALA A 242 -1.39 -12.59 6.56
N VAL A 243 -1.91 -13.25 5.53
CA VAL A 243 -3.20 -12.92 4.91
C VAL A 243 -4.33 -12.96 5.94
N ALA A 244 -4.41 -14.03 6.75
CA ALA A 244 -5.45 -14.18 7.79
C ALA A 244 -5.37 -13.08 8.85
N VAL A 245 -4.15 -12.76 9.32
CA VAL A 245 -3.92 -11.70 10.31
C VAL A 245 -4.31 -10.33 9.73
N VAL A 246 -3.95 -10.04 8.48
CA VAL A 246 -4.32 -8.77 7.82
C VAL A 246 -5.83 -8.64 7.66
N PHE A 247 -6.54 -9.70 7.28
CA PHE A 247 -8.01 -9.68 7.25
C PHE A 247 -8.61 -9.43 8.63
N ALA A 248 -8.06 -10.03 9.69
CA ALA A 248 -8.49 -9.77 11.06
C ALA A 248 -8.31 -8.28 11.43
N TYR A 249 -7.19 -7.66 11.05
CA TYR A 249 -6.97 -6.22 11.26
C TYR A 249 -7.93 -5.35 10.45
N ILE A 250 -8.18 -5.67 9.19
CA ILE A 250 -9.17 -4.94 8.38
C ILE A 250 -10.54 -4.97 9.06
N ALA A 251 -10.98 -6.16 9.51
CA ALA A 251 -12.24 -6.31 10.22
C ALA A 251 -12.27 -5.52 11.54
N LEU A 252 -11.18 -5.57 12.31
CA LEU A 252 -11.03 -4.82 13.56
C LEU A 252 -11.09 -3.31 13.33
N TYR A 253 -10.39 -2.80 12.31
CA TYR A 253 -10.39 -1.37 11.97
C TYR A 253 -11.78 -0.90 11.54
N ILE A 254 -12.47 -1.66 10.69
CA ILE A 254 -13.84 -1.34 10.26
C ILE A 254 -14.80 -1.35 11.45
N TYR A 255 -14.66 -2.33 12.36
CA TYR A 255 -15.45 -2.39 13.59
C TYR A 255 -15.19 -1.17 14.48
N ALA A 256 -13.93 -0.80 14.70
CA ALA A 256 -13.53 0.36 15.50
C ALA A 256 -14.05 1.67 14.90
N ILE A 257 -13.98 1.84 13.57
CA ILE A 257 -14.55 2.98 12.85
C ILE A 257 -16.06 3.07 13.12
N LYS A 258 -16.78 1.94 12.95
CA LYS A 258 -18.22 1.87 13.19
C LYS A 258 -18.56 2.20 14.64
N ALA A 259 -17.88 1.60 15.60
CA ALA A 259 -18.10 1.84 17.02
C ALA A 259 -17.86 3.31 17.40
N LYS A 260 -16.80 3.94 16.85
CA LYS A 260 -16.50 5.34 17.10
C LYS A 260 -17.55 6.26 16.50
N LEU A 261 -17.93 6.07 15.25
CA LEU A 261 -18.91 6.93 14.57
C LEU A 261 -20.32 6.78 15.12
N THR A 262 -20.73 5.59 15.59
CA THR A 262 -22.06 5.39 16.18
C THR A 262 -22.20 6.01 17.57
N LYS A 263 -21.11 6.07 18.34
CA LYS A 263 -21.09 6.61 19.71
C LYS A 263 -20.73 8.09 19.79
N SER A 264 -20.18 8.70 18.72
CA SER A 264 -19.77 10.10 18.76
C SER A 264 -20.95 11.03 18.47
N ASP A 265 -21.08 12.09 19.25
CA ASP A 265 -21.87 13.26 18.86
C ASP A 265 -21.17 13.95 17.67
N LEU A 266 -21.93 14.20 16.60
CA LEU A 266 -21.45 14.80 15.34
C LEU A 266 -21.51 16.31 15.38
#